data_79cd36caaa4f170db5b1948e87b640b7
#
_entry.id   79cd36caaa4f170db5b1948e87b640b7
#
_cell.length_a   1.000
_cell.length_b   1.000
_cell.length_c   1.000
_cell.angle_alpha   90.00
_cell.angle_beta   90.00
_cell.angle_gamma   90.00
#
_symmetry.space_group_name_H-M   'P 1'
#
loop_
_entity.id
_entity.type
_entity.pdbx_description
1 polymer ?
#
loop_
_entity_poly.entity_id
_entity_poly.type
_entity_poly.pdbx_seq_one_letter_code
_entity_poly.pdbx_strand_id
1 'polypeptide(L)'
;MKNIIHILLWIVFFCTFGADAKAQTPFRNRQDSLEQKVKANYTKREVMIPMRDGVKLYTAIYEPKNNDKHHPILMHRSPYSCSPYGTEHFTRQMTSALDNYVKRNYIIVYQDIRGRYKSEGEFVQIRPLNKNKKGPKDKKNIDEATDTYDTIEWLLKNTHNNGNVGTWGISYDGFQATMTAS
;
A
#
# COMPACT_ATOMS: atom_id res chain seq x y z
N MET A 1 57.18 60.69 -14.34
CA MET A 1 56.95 59.33 -13.98
C MET A 1 55.44 59.19 -13.67
N LYS A 2 54.72 58.49 -14.55
CA LYS A 2 53.28 58.48 -14.57
C LYS A 2 52.77 57.22 -13.82
N ASN A 3 52.05 57.43 -12.72
CA ASN A 3 51.35 56.30 -12.00
C ASN A 3 49.99 56.07 -12.65
N ILE A 4 49.85 54.90 -13.29
CA ILE A 4 48.58 54.42 -13.83
C ILE A 4 47.91 53.65 -12.73
N ILE A 5 46.81 54.19 -12.19
CA ILE A 5 45.93 53.51 -11.23
C ILE A 5 44.97 52.68 -12.05
N HIS A 6 45.13 51.35 -11.97
CA HIS A 6 44.13 50.43 -12.53
C HIS A 6 42.96 50.28 -11.53
N ILE A 7 41.86 50.92 -11.87
CA ILE A 7 40.58 50.66 -11.20
C ILE A 7 40.02 49.36 -11.77
N LEU A 8 40.13 48.29 -10.98
CA LEU A 8 39.43 47.03 -11.25
C LEU A 8 37.97 47.17 -10.86
N LEU A 9 37.11 47.30 -11.87
CA LEU A 9 35.66 47.28 -11.70
C LEU A 9 35.22 45.84 -11.42
N TRP A 10 34.90 45.54 -10.17
CA TRP A 10 34.25 44.31 -9.79
C TRP A 10 32.77 44.40 -10.19
N ILE A 11 32.41 43.80 -11.31
CA ILE A 11 31.00 43.54 -11.67
C ILE A 11 30.54 42.38 -10.79
N VAL A 12 29.87 42.71 -9.68
CA VAL A 12 29.15 41.73 -8.89
C VAL A 12 27.92 41.32 -9.70
N PHE A 13 28.01 40.17 -10.36
CA PHE A 13 26.88 39.52 -11.01
C PHE A 13 25.98 38.95 -9.91
N PHE A 14 24.99 39.75 -9.49
CA PHE A 14 23.90 39.24 -8.67
C PHE A 14 23.12 38.26 -9.52
N CYS A 15 23.47 36.96 -9.46
CA CYS A 15 22.58 35.91 -9.85
C CYS A 15 21.38 35.93 -8.89
N THR A 16 20.32 36.63 -9.27
CA THR A 16 19.01 36.42 -8.67
C THR A 16 18.66 34.99 -8.95
N PHE A 17 18.83 34.13 -7.95
CA PHE A 17 18.15 32.83 -7.94
C PHE A 17 16.67 33.13 -7.95
N GLY A 18 16.12 33.21 -9.17
CA GLY A 18 14.70 33.16 -9.37
C GLY A 18 14.23 31.84 -8.71
N ALA A 19 13.34 31.95 -7.74
CA ALA A 19 12.68 30.80 -7.19
C ALA A 19 12.13 30.02 -8.39
N ASP A 20 12.70 28.86 -8.65
CA ASP A 20 12.15 27.89 -9.60
C ASP A 20 10.73 27.57 -9.15
N ALA A 21 9.77 28.32 -9.63
CA ALA A 21 8.40 27.90 -9.66
C ALA A 21 8.39 26.63 -10.52
N LYS A 22 8.57 25.47 -9.88
CA LYS A 22 8.52 24.18 -10.56
C LYS A 22 7.18 24.12 -11.26
N ALA A 23 7.20 24.42 -12.57
CA ALA A 23 6.02 24.30 -13.40
C ALA A 23 5.52 22.85 -13.26
N GLN A 24 4.43 22.69 -12.52
CA GLN A 24 3.81 21.39 -12.35
C GLN A 24 3.34 20.95 -13.75
N THR A 25 3.86 19.84 -14.22
CA THR A 25 3.44 19.33 -15.53
C THR A 25 1.94 19.02 -15.50
N PRO A 26 1.20 19.17 -16.62
CA PRO A 26 -0.23 18.86 -16.69
C PRO A 26 -0.54 17.44 -16.19
N PHE A 27 0.37 16.52 -16.37
CA PHE A 27 0.27 15.14 -15.88
C PHE A 27 0.27 15.07 -14.32
N ARG A 28 1.16 15.81 -13.68
CA ARG A 28 1.24 15.88 -12.22
C ARG A 28 -0.02 16.49 -11.62
N ASN A 29 -0.50 17.59 -12.19
CA ASN A 29 -1.72 18.24 -11.74
C ASN A 29 -2.95 17.31 -11.85
N ARG A 30 -3.03 16.53 -12.94
CA ARG A 30 -4.09 15.53 -13.11
C ARG A 30 -4.00 14.42 -12.06
N GLN A 31 -2.81 13.93 -11.77
CA GLN A 31 -2.60 12.87 -10.78
C GLN A 31 -2.95 13.35 -9.37
N ASP A 32 -2.54 14.54 -8.99
CA ASP A 32 -2.87 15.17 -7.70
C ASP A 32 -4.39 15.34 -7.55
N SER A 33 -5.09 15.77 -8.60
CA SER A 33 -6.55 15.88 -8.62
C SER A 33 -7.26 14.52 -8.44
N LEU A 34 -6.74 13.46 -9.06
CA LEU A 34 -7.29 12.11 -8.91
C LEU A 34 -7.06 11.58 -7.48
N GLU A 35 -5.88 11.79 -6.92
CA GLU A 35 -5.59 11.39 -5.54
C GLU A 35 -6.49 12.12 -4.54
N GLN A 36 -6.73 13.41 -4.72
CA GLN A 36 -7.67 14.17 -3.89
C GLN A 36 -9.09 13.61 -3.95
N LYS A 37 -9.56 13.19 -5.14
CA LYS A 37 -10.88 12.54 -5.30
C LYS A 37 -10.95 11.22 -4.55
N VAL A 38 -9.88 10.41 -4.58
CA VAL A 38 -9.84 9.16 -3.81
C VAL A 38 -9.88 9.46 -2.32
N LYS A 39 -9.06 10.39 -1.81
CA LYS A 39 -9.05 10.80 -0.40
C LYS A 39 -10.38 11.40 0.07
N ALA A 40 -11.11 12.06 -0.82
CA ALA A 40 -12.45 12.57 -0.50
C ALA A 40 -13.45 11.43 -0.24
N ASN A 41 -13.33 10.29 -0.94
CA ASN A 41 -14.27 9.18 -0.92
C ASN A 41 -13.84 7.97 -0.10
N TYR A 42 -12.56 7.90 0.29
CA TYR A 42 -11.97 6.78 1.02
C TYR A 42 -11.30 7.25 2.31
N THR A 43 -11.32 6.39 3.32
CA THR A 43 -10.46 6.48 4.50
C THR A 43 -9.36 5.43 4.38
N LYS A 44 -8.18 5.72 4.92
CA LYS A 44 -7.11 4.74 5.09
C LYS A 44 -6.90 4.48 6.57
N ARG A 45 -6.82 3.22 6.96
CA ARG A 45 -6.34 2.81 8.28
C ARG A 45 -5.24 1.78 8.16
N GLU A 46 -4.34 1.76 9.11
CA GLU A 46 -3.23 0.83 9.20
C GLU A 46 -3.39 0.00 10.47
N VAL A 47 -3.31 -1.30 10.35
CA VAL A 47 -3.53 -2.23 11.45
C VAL A 47 -2.49 -3.34 11.44
N MET A 48 -2.24 -3.91 12.61
CA MET A 48 -1.45 -5.12 12.80
C MET A 48 -2.41 -6.28 13.03
N ILE A 49 -2.68 -7.08 11.99
CA ILE A 49 -3.61 -8.22 12.06
C ILE A 49 -2.91 -9.40 12.73
N PRO A 50 -3.44 -9.93 13.84
CA PRO A 50 -2.84 -11.09 14.51
C PRO A 50 -3.13 -12.37 13.73
N MET A 51 -2.09 -13.15 13.48
CA MET A 51 -2.16 -14.50 12.94
C MET A 51 -2.37 -15.52 14.06
N ARG A 52 -2.73 -16.75 13.73
CA ARG A 52 -3.00 -17.84 14.68
C ARG A 52 -1.87 -18.17 15.66
N ASP A 53 -0.65 -17.90 15.30
CA ASP A 53 0.55 -18.08 16.12
C ASP A 53 0.93 -16.86 16.96
N GLY A 54 0.18 -15.75 16.82
CA GLY A 54 0.39 -14.51 17.56
C GLY A 54 1.27 -13.48 16.85
N VAL A 55 1.92 -13.85 15.74
CA VAL A 55 2.63 -12.91 14.85
C VAL A 55 1.63 -11.95 14.24
N LYS A 56 1.99 -10.68 14.08
CA LYS A 56 1.11 -9.65 13.52
C LYS A 56 1.60 -9.19 12.17
N LEU A 57 0.68 -9.13 11.20
CA LEU A 57 0.97 -8.66 9.86
C LEU A 57 0.43 -7.25 9.63
N TYR A 58 1.32 -6.36 9.17
CA TYR A 58 0.94 -5.00 8.83
C TYR A 58 0.01 -4.99 7.63
N THR A 59 -1.11 -4.31 7.77
CA THR A 59 -2.15 -4.23 6.76
C THR A 59 -2.67 -2.81 6.62
N ALA A 60 -2.62 -2.27 5.41
CA ALA A 60 -3.25 -1.01 5.03
C ALA A 60 -4.61 -1.30 4.40
N ILE A 61 -5.66 -0.70 4.95
CA ILE A 61 -7.05 -0.88 4.52
C ILE A 61 -7.58 0.46 4.05
N TYR A 62 -8.01 0.52 2.80
CA TYR A 62 -8.68 1.67 2.20
C TYR A 62 -10.17 1.34 2.06
N GLU A 63 -11.00 1.99 2.87
CA GLU A 63 -12.44 1.77 2.92
C GLU A 63 -13.21 2.94 2.32
N PRO A 64 -14.24 2.69 1.48
CA PRO A 64 -15.17 3.73 1.07
C PRO A 64 -15.82 4.41 2.28
N LYS A 65 -15.96 5.74 2.24
CA LYS A 65 -16.64 6.50 3.30
C LYS A 65 -18.17 6.34 3.24
N ASN A 66 -18.69 5.90 2.10
CA ASN A 66 -20.12 5.61 1.95
C ASN A 66 -20.42 4.25 2.60
N ASN A 67 -21.16 4.29 3.69
CA ASN A 67 -21.57 3.11 4.47
C ASN A 67 -23.01 2.64 4.15
N ASP A 68 -23.65 3.19 3.09
CA ASP A 68 -25.03 2.80 2.72
C ASP A 68 -25.11 1.36 2.21
N LYS A 69 -24.00 0.80 1.80
CA LYS A 69 -23.88 -0.57 1.26
C LYS A 69 -22.64 -1.27 1.79
N HIS A 70 -22.73 -2.60 1.91
CA HIS A 70 -21.57 -3.44 2.15
C HIS A 70 -20.75 -3.60 0.86
N HIS A 71 -19.43 -3.60 0.98
CA HIS A 71 -18.50 -3.54 -0.15
C HIS A 71 -17.68 -4.83 -0.31
N PRO A 72 -17.37 -5.26 -1.53
CA PRO A 72 -16.42 -6.37 -1.74
C PRO A 72 -15.00 -5.94 -1.40
N ILE A 73 -14.19 -6.89 -0.97
CA ILE A 73 -12.78 -6.70 -0.65
C ILE A 73 -11.92 -7.12 -1.85
N LEU A 74 -10.92 -6.33 -2.19
CA LEU A 74 -9.84 -6.69 -3.09
C LEU A 74 -8.50 -6.59 -2.35
N MET A 75 -7.85 -7.73 -2.13
CA MET A 75 -6.65 -7.85 -1.32
C MET A 75 -5.41 -8.12 -2.16
N HIS A 76 -4.31 -7.47 -1.78
CA HIS A 76 -2.97 -7.65 -2.31
C HIS A 76 -2.00 -7.94 -1.17
N ARG A 77 -1.27 -9.05 -1.26
CA ARG A 77 -0.22 -9.42 -0.31
C ARG A 77 1.13 -9.40 -1.03
N SER A 78 2.15 -8.78 -0.43
CA SER A 78 3.41 -8.53 -1.13
C SER A 78 4.65 -8.64 -0.23
N PRO A 79 5.76 -9.22 -0.76
CA PRO A 79 7.08 -9.10 -0.15
C PRO A 79 7.77 -7.77 -0.46
N TYR A 80 7.17 -6.91 -1.31
CA TYR A 80 7.83 -5.72 -1.89
C TYR A 80 7.42 -4.40 -1.25
N SER A 81 6.70 -4.40 -0.13
CA SER A 81 6.19 -3.22 0.60
C SER A 81 4.79 -2.76 0.20
N CYS A 82 3.98 -2.53 1.20
CA CYS A 82 2.65 -1.89 1.08
C CYS A 82 2.72 -0.36 1.17
N SER A 83 3.91 0.24 0.96
CA SER A 83 4.03 1.70 0.95
C SER A 83 3.08 2.34 -0.08
N PRO A 84 2.68 3.61 0.15
CA PRO A 84 3.13 4.53 1.19
C PRO A 84 2.51 4.23 2.57
N TYR A 85 3.34 4.31 3.62
CA TYR A 85 2.89 4.19 5.01
C TYR A 85 2.36 5.51 5.56
N GLY A 86 1.50 5.42 6.59
CA GLY A 86 0.81 6.56 7.18
C GLY A 86 -0.59 6.75 6.58
N THR A 87 -1.55 7.08 7.45
CA THR A 87 -2.98 7.17 7.10
C THR A 87 -3.30 8.25 6.06
N GLU A 88 -2.45 9.28 5.96
CA GLU A 88 -2.61 10.39 5.01
C GLU A 88 -2.04 10.09 3.62
N HIS A 89 -1.33 8.97 3.44
CA HIS A 89 -0.66 8.63 2.18
C HIS A 89 -1.38 7.48 1.48
N PHE A 90 -1.90 7.77 0.28
CA PHE A 90 -2.63 6.79 -0.53
C PHE A 90 -1.76 6.24 -1.65
N THR A 91 -1.94 4.95 -1.96
CA THR A 91 -1.21 4.34 -3.08
C THR A 91 -1.71 4.86 -4.43
N ARG A 92 -0.78 5.14 -5.33
CA ARG A 92 -1.10 5.57 -6.70
C ARG A 92 -1.87 4.53 -7.51
N GLN A 93 -1.81 3.26 -7.12
CA GLN A 93 -2.55 2.20 -7.79
C GLN A 93 -4.06 2.44 -7.73
N MET A 94 -4.58 3.12 -6.71
CA MET A 94 -5.99 3.46 -6.61
C MET A 94 -6.47 4.44 -7.68
N THR A 95 -5.57 5.21 -8.27
CA THR A 95 -5.86 6.14 -9.38
C THR A 95 -5.38 5.62 -10.74
N SER A 96 -4.90 4.39 -10.82
CA SER A 96 -4.36 3.77 -12.03
C SER A 96 -4.87 2.33 -12.19
N ALA A 97 -4.11 1.32 -11.83
CA ALA A 97 -4.46 -0.09 -12.02
C ALA A 97 -5.77 -0.51 -11.32
N LEU A 98 -6.09 0.10 -10.17
CA LEU A 98 -7.29 -0.21 -9.39
C LEU A 98 -8.44 0.80 -9.56
N ASP A 99 -8.32 1.79 -10.44
CA ASP A 99 -9.33 2.85 -10.62
C ASP A 99 -10.75 2.30 -10.84
N ASN A 100 -10.89 1.23 -11.62
CA ASN A 100 -12.20 0.61 -11.85
C ASN A 100 -12.81 -0.04 -10.59
N TYR A 101 -11.99 -0.58 -9.69
CA TYR A 101 -12.45 -1.14 -8.41
C TYR A 101 -12.78 -0.03 -7.42
N VAL A 102 -11.97 1.03 -7.38
CA VAL A 102 -12.22 2.22 -6.57
C VAL A 102 -13.54 2.89 -6.97
N LYS A 103 -13.82 3.06 -8.26
CA LYS A 103 -15.10 3.59 -8.76
C LYS A 103 -16.32 2.73 -8.40
N ARG A 104 -16.11 1.45 -8.13
CA ARG A 104 -17.14 0.50 -7.70
C ARG A 104 -17.17 0.30 -6.19
N ASN A 105 -16.48 1.16 -5.43
CA ASN A 105 -16.42 1.15 -3.98
C ASN A 105 -15.90 -0.15 -3.37
N TYR A 106 -14.89 -0.80 -3.98
CA TYR A 106 -14.22 -1.92 -3.33
C TYR A 106 -13.42 -1.45 -2.12
N ILE A 107 -13.41 -2.24 -1.06
CA ILE A 107 -12.42 -2.12 0.01
C ILE A 107 -11.09 -2.63 -0.55
N ILE A 108 -10.08 -1.77 -0.60
CA ILE A 108 -8.75 -2.13 -1.12
C ILE A 108 -7.84 -2.42 0.07
N VAL A 109 -7.21 -3.59 0.05
CA VAL A 109 -6.35 -4.06 1.14
C VAL A 109 -4.96 -4.38 0.61
N TYR A 110 -3.93 -3.85 1.28
CA TYR A 110 -2.53 -4.19 1.06
C TYR A 110 -1.94 -4.74 2.35
N GLN A 111 -1.21 -5.85 2.25
CA GLN A 111 -0.55 -6.47 3.39
C GLN A 111 0.92 -6.78 3.08
N ASP A 112 1.81 -6.31 3.96
CA ASP A 112 3.18 -6.82 4.00
C ASP A 112 3.13 -8.27 4.48
N ILE A 113 3.72 -9.22 3.72
CA ILE A 113 3.75 -10.62 4.13
C ILE A 113 4.68 -10.82 5.34
N ARG A 114 4.54 -11.94 6.01
CA ARG A 114 5.30 -12.33 7.21
C ARG A 114 6.80 -12.08 7.04
N GLY A 115 7.41 -11.40 8.03
CA GLY A 115 8.83 -11.07 8.06
C GLY A 115 9.29 -10.06 7.01
N ARG A 116 8.35 -9.34 6.39
CA ARG A 116 8.69 -8.27 5.44
C ARG A 116 8.20 -6.92 5.94
N TYR A 117 9.03 -5.89 5.74
CA TYR A 117 8.79 -4.49 6.07
C TYR A 117 8.22 -4.27 7.47
N LYS A 118 6.93 -3.92 7.60
CA LYS A 118 6.30 -3.65 8.90
C LYS A 118 5.63 -4.87 9.53
N SER A 119 5.62 -6.02 8.85
CA SER A 119 5.10 -7.27 9.40
C SER A 119 6.13 -7.97 10.28
N GLU A 120 5.63 -8.56 11.34
CA GLU A 120 6.42 -9.39 12.28
C GLU A 120 6.72 -10.78 11.68
N GLY A 121 7.53 -11.55 12.40
CA GLY A 121 7.87 -12.93 12.09
C GLY A 121 9.09 -13.06 11.19
N GLU A 122 9.30 -14.25 10.65
CA GLU A 122 10.44 -14.60 9.80
C GLU A 122 10.00 -14.76 8.34
N PHE A 123 10.71 -14.10 7.44
CA PHE A 123 10.49 -14.25 6.00
C PHE A 123 11.12 -15.56 5.50
N VAL A 124 10.30 -16.38 4.87
CA VAL A 124 10.75 -17.56 4.12
C VAL A 124 10.28 -17.42 2.69
N GLN A 125 11.22 -17.36 1.75
CA GLN A 125 10.93 -17.22 0.33
C GLN A 125 10.14 -18.43 -0.18
N ILE A 126 8.96 -18.18 -0.78
CA ILE A 126 8.09 -19.25 -1.30
C ILE A 126 7.88 -20.34 -0.24
N ARG A 127 7.40 -19.92 0.93
CA ARG A 127 7.10 -20.85 2.02
C ARG A 127 6.18 -21.97 1.53
N PRO A 128 6.60 -23.25 1.64
CA PRO A 128 5.78 -24.34 1.17
C PRO A 128 4.52 -24.51 2.02
N LEU A 129 3.45 -25.03 1.39
CA LEU A 129 2.26 -25.42 2.12
C LEU A 129 2.59 -26.52 3.14
N ASN A 130 2.12 -26.34 4.36
CA ASN A 130 2.23 -27.35 5.39
C ASN A 130 1.25 -28.49 5.12
N LYS A 131 1.75 -29.65 4.68
CA LYS A 131 0.96 -30.83 4.37
C LYS A 131 0.30 -31.49 5.60
N ASN A 132 0.84 -31.23 6.80
CA ASN A 132 0.35 -31.83 8.06
C ASN A 132 -0.73 -30.96 8.75
N LYS A 133 -1.64 -30.39 7.98
CA LYS A 133 -2.70 -29.52 8.50
C LYS A 133 -3.62 -30.32 9.44
N LYS A 134 -3.54 -30.05 10.73
CA LYS A 134 -4.50 -30.55 11.73
C LYS A 134 -5.78 -29.73 11.81
N GLY A 135 -5.98 -28.86 10.83
CA GLY A 135 -7.14 -27.97 10.71
C GLY A 135 -6.80 -26.49 10.89
N PRO A 136 -7.76 -25.60 10.62
CA PRO A 136 -7.53 -24.16 10.59
C PRO A 136 -7.14 -23.54 11.94
N LYS A 137 -7.36 -24.24 13.05
CA LYS A 137 -7.02 -23.77 14.41
C LYS A 137 -5.66 -24.23 14.90
N ASP A 138 -4.91 -25.00 14.12
CA ASP A 138 -3.57 -25.46 14.53
C ASP A 138 -2.57 -24.30 14.47
N LYS A 139 -2.19 -23.79 15.66
CA LYS A 139 -1.24 -22.68 15.81
C LYS A 139 0.16 -22.96 15.28
N LYS A 140 0.52 -24.23 15.07
CA LYS A 140 1.81 -24.63 14.48
C LYS A 140 1.77 -24.73 12.96
N ASN A 141 0.59 -24.64 12.38
CA ASN A 141 0.40 -24.71 10.95
C ASN A 141 0.53 -23.30 10.34
N ILE A 142 1.75 -22.90 10.01
CA ILE A 142 2.10 -21.57 9.50
C ILE A 142 2.59 -21.72 8.07
N ASP A 143 1.83 -21.16 7.14
CA ASP A 143 2.18 -21.01 5.73
C ASP A 143 1.47 -19.78 5.13
N GLU A 144 1.70 -19.49 3.85
CA GLU A 144 1.08 -18.32 3.20
C GLU A 144 -0.45 -18.44 3.12
N ALA A 145 -0.97 -19.66 2.94
CA ALA A 145 -2.41 -19.90 2.89
C ALA A 145 -3.07 -19.64 4.25
N THR A 146 -2.44 -20.07 5.34
CA THR A 146 -2.96 -19.85 6.70
C THR A 146 -2.89 -18.38 7.12
N ASP A 147 -1.83 -17.67 6.77
CA ASP A 147 -1.75 -16.23 7.00
C ASP A 147 -2.82 -15.47 6.20
N THR A 148 -3.09 -15.91 4.97
CA THR A 148 -4.17 -15.35 4.16
C THR A 148 -5.54 -15.61 4.77
N TYR A 149 -5.78 -16.85 5.21
CA TYR A 149 -7.04 -17.24 5.88
C TYR A 149 -7.29 -16.38 7.12
N ASP A 150 -6.30 -16.28 8.02
CA ASP A 150 -6.43 -15.48 9.24
C ASP A 150 -6.66 -14.00 8.95
N THR A 151 -6.03 -13.48 7.90
CA THR A 151 -6.24 -12.11 7.42
C THR A 151 -7.67 -11.90 6.92
N ILE A 152 -8.18 -12.81 6.08
CA ILE A 152 -9.54 -12.73 5.55
C ILE A 152 -10.57 -12.80 6.68
N GLU A 153 -10.43 -13.77 7.59
CA GLU A 153 -11.32 -13.91 8.75
C GLU A 153 -11.35 -12.61 9.61
N TRP A 154 -10.19 -11.97 9.77
CA TRP A 154 -10.13 -10.70 10.49
C TRP A 154 -10.82 -9.58 9.71
N LEU A 155 -10.57 -9.47 8.40
CA LEU A 155 -11.16 -8.45 7.54
C LEU A 155 -12.69 -8.56 7.51
N LEU A 156 -13.23 -9.78 7.39
CA LEU A 156 -14.67 -10.02 7.37
C LEU A 156 -15.38 -9.54 8.65
N LYS A 157 -14.67 -9.56 9.79
CA LYS A 157 -15.22 -9.12 11.09
C LYS A 157 -15.01 -7.63 11.37
N ASN A 158 -14.06 -6.99 10.68
CA ASN A 158 -13.56 -5.66 11.05
C ASN A 158 -13.66 -4.60 9.94
N THR A 159 -14.36 -4.91 8.84
CA THR A 159 -14.63 -3.96 7.74
C THR A 159 -16.10 -3.97 7.36
N HIS A 160 -16.57 -2.93 6.68
CA HIS A 160 -17.94 -2.86 6.19
C HIS A 160 -18.11 -3.62 4.87
N ASN A 161 -17.83 -4.92 4.89
CA ASN A 161 -17.78 -5.78 3.71
C ASN A 161 -19.08 -6.56 3.46
N ASN A 162 -19.22 -7.10 2.24
CA ASN A 162 -20.36 -7.92 1.81
C ASN A 162 -20.05 -9.44 1.80
N GLY A 163 -18.95 -9.87 2.41
CA GLY A 163 -18.50 -11.26 2.46
C GLY A 163 -17.71 -11.73 1.24
N ASN A 164 -17.65 -10.95 0.16
CA ASN A 164 -16.90 -11.31 -1.05
C ASN A 164 -15.46 -10.79 -0.96
N VAL A 165 -14.48 -11.69 -1.09
CA VAL A 165 -13.06 -11.38 -1.07
C VAL A 165 -12.41 -11.89 -2.34
N GLY A 166 -11.77 -10.98 -3.08
CA GLY A 166 -10.92 -11.30 -4.20
C GLY A 166 -9.46 -10.99 -3.86
N THR A 167 -8.54 -11.70 -4.48
CA THR A 167 -7.11 -11.45 -4.38
C THR A 167 -6.51 -11.24 -5.75
N TRP A 168 -5.43 -10.48 -5.83
CA TRP A 168 -4.72 -10.23 -7.07
C TRP A 168 -3.23 -10.04 -6.83
N GLY A 169 -2.44 -10.26 -7.88
CA GLY A 169 -1.01 -10.06 -7.85
C GLY A 169 -0.35 -10.45 -9.16
N ILE A 170 0.87 -9.99 -9.37
CA ILE A 170 1.71 -10.30 -10.53
C ILE A 170 3.03 -10.86 -10.03
N SER A 171 3.59 -11.87 -10.69
CA SER A 171 4.86 -12.50 -10.29
C SER A 171 4.77 -13.09 -8.87
N TYR A 172 5.65 -12.71 -7.95
CA TYR A 172 5.61 -13.19 -6.56
C TYR A 172 4.28 -12.84 -5.85
N ASP A 173 3.73 -11.67 -6.11
CA ASP A 173 2.41 -11.28 -5.57
C ASP A 173 1.30 -12.16 -6.18
N GLY A 174 1.47 -12.64 -7.41
CA GLY A 174 0.61 -13.66 -8.04
C GLY A 174 0.68 -15.02 -7.34
N PHE A 175 1.88 -15.43 -6.91
CA PHE A 175 2.03 -16.59 -6.04
C PHE A 175 1.25 -16.40 -4.74
N GLN A 176 1.35 -15.24 -4.08
CA GLN A 176 0.57 -14.93 -2.88
C GLN A 176 -0.95 -15.00 -3.13
N ALA A 177 -1.41 -14.49 -4.28
CA ALA A 177 -2.82 -14.57 -4.66
C ALA A 177 -3.28 -16.03 -4.89
N THR A 178 -2.43 -16.88 -5.48
CA THR A 178 -2.72 -18.31 -5.68
C THR A 178 -2.82 -19.06 -4.36
N MET A 179 -1.97 -18.75 -3.37
CA MET A 179 -2.00 -19.36 -2.05
C MET A 179 -3.29 -19.07 -1.27
N THR A 180 -4.07 -18.08 -1.69
CA THR A 180 -5.40 -17.80 -1.12
C THR A 180 -6.42 -18.88 -1.44
N ALA A 181 -6.23 -19.59 -2.55
CA ALA A 181 -7.16 -20.64 -3.02
C ALA A 181 -6.78 -22.06 -2.53
N SER A 182 -5.79 -22.18 -1.62
CA SER A 182 -5.19 -23.47 -1.22
C SER A 182 -5.72 -24.02 0.11
#